data_fabd26df01cf23000a32c8a51af97206
#
_entry.id   fabd26df01cf23000a32c8a51af97206
#
_cell.length_a   1.000
_cell.length_b   1.000
_cell.length_c   1.000
_cell.angle_alpha   90.00
_cell.angle_beta   90.00
_cell.angle_gamma   90.00
#
_symmetry.space_group_name_H-M   'P 1'
#
loop_
_entity.id
_entity.type
_entity.pdbx_description
1 polymer ?
#
loop_
_entity_poly.entity_id
_entity_poly.type
_entity_poly.pdbx_seq_one_letter_code
_entity_poly.pdbx_strand_id
1 'polypeptide(L)'
;MDLLELRKEIDRIDDQLIPLLMARMDVSEQVAKYKVERGIPVLNEERERQILEDVAGKCGDRGETIKTVFAATMDASLSLIHI
;
A
#
# COMPACT_ATOMS: atom_id res chain seq x y z
N MET A 1 23.89 -0.74 -19.34
CA MET A 1 22.56 -0.25 -19.73
C MET A 1 22.59 1.27 -19.85
N ASP A 2 22.04 1.80 -20.92
CA ASP A 2 21.91 3.24 -21.06
C ASP A 2 20.64 3.76 -20.37
N LEU A 3 20.47 5.07 -20.34
CA LEU A 3 19.33 5.69 -19.66
C LEU A 3 17.98 5.24 -20.26
N LEU A 4 17.90 5.08 -21.58
CA LEU A 4 16.66 4.64 -22.22
C LEU A 4 16.27 3.23 -21.79
N GLU A 5 17.22 2.32 -21.71
CA GLU A 5 17.00 0.95 -21.26
C GLU A 5 16.57 0.91 -19.79
N LEU A 6 17.21 1.72 -18.95
CA LEU A 6 16.85 1.81 -17.52
C LEU A 6 15.42 2.34 -17.34
N ARG A 7 15.02 3.33 -18.14
CA ARG A 7 13.66 3.86 -18.10
C ARG A 7 12.63 2.82 -18.55
N LYS A 8 12.95 2.01 -19.54
CA LYS A 8 12.08 0.91 -19.97
C LYS A 8 11.90 -0.13 -18.86
N GLU A 9 12.97 -0.41 -18.10
CA GLU A 9 12.88 -1.30 -16.96
C GLU A 9 11.95 -0.73 -15.88
N ILE A 10 12.05 0.56 -15.59
CA ILE A 10 11.15 1.23 -14.64
C ILE A 10 9.69 1.12 -15.12
N ASP A 11 9.44 1.42 -16.40
CA ASP A 11 8.09 1.34 -16.97
C ASP A 11 7.51 -0.07 -16.84
N ARG A 12 8.33 -1.08 -17.08
CA ARG A 12 7.91 -2.48 -16.95
C ARG A 12 7.52 -2.82 -15.51
N ILE A 13 8.31 -2.33 -14.56
CA ILE A 13 8.04 -2.54 -13.12
C ILE A 13 6.75 -1.81 -12.72
N ASP A 14 6.58 -0.57 -13.17
CA ASP A 14 5.38 0.22 -12.88
C ASP A 14 4.11 -0.44 -13.44
N ASP A 15 4.20 -1.04 -14.63
CA ASP A 15 3.09 -1.78 -15.23
C ASP A 15 2.68 -3.00 -14.40
N GLN A 16 3.59 -3.56 -13.61
CA GLN A 16 3.30 -4.64 -12.67
C GLN A 16 2.80 -4.10 -11.33
N LEU A 17 3.31 -2.96 -10.89
CA LEU A 17 2.98 -2.36 -9.61
C LEU A 17 1.56 -1.78 -9.59
N ILE A 18 1.14 -1.12 -10.66
CA ILE A 18 -0.18 -0.48 -10.74
C ILE A 18 -1.33 -1.45 -10.46
N PRO A 19 -1.42 -2.62 -11.13
CA PRO A 19 -2.49 -3.57 -10.84
C PRO A 19 -2.49 -4.07 -9.40
N LEU A 20 -1.32 -4.23 -8.79
CA LEU A 20 -1.19 -4.68 -7.40
C LEU A 20 -1.69 -3.61 -6.44
N LEU A 21 -1.36 -2.34 -6.68
CA LEU A 21 -1.87 -1.23 -5.88
C LEU A 21 -3.38 -1.12 -5.99
N MET A 22 -3.92 -1.25 -7.21
CA MET A 22 -5.37 -1.22 -7.43
C MET A 22 -6.08 -2.37 -6.72
N ALA A 23 -5.53 -3.57 -6.79
CA ALA A 23 -6.07 -4.74 -6.10
C ALA A 23 -6.08 -4.54 -4.59
N ARG A 24 -5.00 -3.96 -4.04
CA ARG A 24 -4.92 -3.67 -2.63
C ARG A 24 -5.99 -2.66 -2.20
N MET A 25 -6.22 -1.64 -3.00
CA MET A 25 -7.27 -0.64 -2.74
C MET A 25 -8.66 -1.28 -2.75
N ASP A 26 -8.93 -2.17 -3.71
CA ASP A 26 -10.21 -2.89 -3.79
C ASP A 26 -10.45 -3.73 -2.53
N VAL A 27 -9.45 -4.45 -2.06
CA VAL A 27 -9.55 -5.25 -0.83
C VAL A 27 -9.73 -4.35 0.39
N SER A 28 -9.04 -3.20 0.43
CA SER A 28 -9.20 -2.23 1.52
C SER A 28 -10.63 -1.70 1.60
N GLU A 29 -11.27 -1.45 0.45
CA GLU A 29 -12.68 -1.04 0.41
C GLU A 29 -13.59 -2.14 0.93
N GLN A 30 -13.32 -3.39 0.62
CA GLN A 30 -14.06 -4.54 1.13
C GLN A 30 -13.91 -4.68 2.66
N VAL A 31 -12.71 -4.46 3.17
CA VAL A 31 -12.46 -4.46 4.62
C VAL A 31 -13.25 -3.35 5.30
N ALA A 32 -13.26 -2.15 4.72
CA ALA A 32 -14.02 -1.02 5.27
C ALA A 32 -15.52 -1.34 5.32
N LYS A 33 -16.06 -1.91 4.25
CA LYS A 33 -17.47 -2.32 4.16
C LYS A 33 -17.81 -3.35 5.23
N TYR A 34 -16.98 -4.35 5.40
CA TYR A 34 -17.12 -5.37 6.43
C TYR A 34 -17.21 -4.74 7.82
N LYS A 35 -16.29 -3.79 8.11
CA LYS A 35 -16.24 -3.11 9.40
C LYS A 35 -17.46 -2.24 9.65
N VAL A 36 -17.89 -1.46 8.65
CA VAL A 36 -19.06 -0.59 8.76
C VAL A 36 -20.31 -1.41 9.09
N GLU A 37 -20.52 -2.52 8.39
CA GLU A 37 -21.66 -3.41 8.61
C GLU A 37 -21.71 -3.98 10.04
N ARG A 38 -20.58 -4.09 10.70
CA ARG A 38 -20.45 -4.68 12.05
C ARG A 38 -20.19 -3.66 13.15
N GLY A 39 -20.22 -2.36 12.82
CA GLY A 39 -19.96 -1.31 13.79
C GLY A 39 -18.52 -1.27 14.29
N ILE A 40 -17.58 -1.81 13.52
CA ILE A 40 -16.15 -1.79 13.85
C ILE A 40 -15.54 -0.51 13.26
N PRO A 41 -14.72 0.25 14.02
CA PRO A 41 -14.03 1.41 13.45
C PRO A 41 -13.16 1.03 12.25
N VAL A 42 -13.27 1.80 11.17
CA VAL A 42 -12.52 1.53 9.93
C VAL A 42 -11.02 1.70 10.14
N LEU A 43 -10.61 2.81 10.78
CA LEU A 43 -9.20 3.03 11.06
C LEU A 43 -8.75 2.13 12.22
N ASN A 44 -7.68 1.39 11.97
CA ASN A 44 -7.02 0.55 12.98
C ASN A 44 -5.54 0.92 13.03
N GLU A 45 -5.18 1.83 13.91
CA GLU A 45 -3.80 2.32 14.03
C GLU A 45 -2.82 1.22 14.41
N GLU A 46 -3.23 0.28 15.25
CA GLU A 46 -2.39 -0.86 15.64
C GLU A 46 -2.07 -1.75 14.44
N ARG A 47 -3.06 -2.02 13.58
CA ARG A 47 -2.85 -2.79 12.36
C ARG A 47 -1.90 -2.07 11.39
N GLU A 48 -2.07 -0.75 11.23
CA GLU A 48 -1.18 0.05 10.40
C GLU A 48 0.26 0.00 10.92
N ARG A 49 0.44 0.13 12.23
CA ARG A 49 1.75 0.01 12.87
C ARG A 49 2.38 -1.35 12.60
N GLN A 50 1.62 -2.43 12.72
CA GLN A 50 2.11 -3.79 12.46
C GLN A 50 2.56 -3.95 11.01
N ILE A 51 1.79 -3.41 10.06
CA ILE A 51 2.14 -3.46 8.62
C ILE A 51 3.46 -2.72 8.39
N LEU A 52 3.62 -1.53 8.94
CA LEU A 52 4.83 -0.73 8.76
C LEU A 52 6.05 -1.40 9.36
N GLU A 53 5.93 -2.01 10.54
CA GLU A 53 7.03 -2.75 11.17
C GLU A 53 7.41 -3.99 10.35
N ASP A 54 6.41 -4.73 9.87
CA ASP A 54 6.62 -5.92 9.05
C ASP A 54 7.33 -5.58 7.74
N VAL A 55 6.86 -4.54 7.06
CA VAL A 55 7.48 -4.04 5.82
C VAL A 55 8.91 -3.61 6.04
N ALA A 56 9.16 -2.83 7.09
CA ALA A 56 10.51 -2.37 7.41
C ALA A 56 11.45 -3.56 7.64
N GLY A 57 10.98 -4.61 8.30
CA GLY A 57 11.75 -5.82 8.56
C GLY A 57 12.05 -6.67 7.32
N LYS A 58 11.21 -6.59 6.30
CA LYS A 58 11.35 -7.38 5.06
C LYS A 58 12.25 -6.75 4.01
N CYS A 59 12.54 -5.47 4.11
CA CYS A 59 13.17 -4.71 3.02
C CYS A 59 14.65 -4.39 3.24
N GLY A 60 15.26 -4.94 4.27
CA GLY A 60 16.69 -4.74 4.55
C GLY A 60 17.02 -3.26 4.72
N ASP A 61 18.03 -2.80 4.00
CA ASP A 61 18.51 -1.40 4.07
C ASP A 61 17.53 -0.40 3.45
N ARG A 62 16.51 -0.86 2.72
CA ARG A 62 15.46 -0.01 2.16
C ARG A 62 14.20 0.01 3.01
N GLY A 63 14.23 -0.58 4.19
CA GLY A 63 13.07 -0.71 5.08
C GLY A 63 12.37 0.61 5.37
N GLU A 64 13.11 1.64 5.75
CA GLU A 64 12.53 2.95 6.06
C GLU A 64 11.93 3.63 4.82
N THR A 65 12.56 3.49 3.67
CA THR A 65 12.06 4.05 2.40
C THR A 65 10.75 3.38 2.00
N ILE A 66 10.70 2.05 2.01
CA ILE A 66 9.50 1.29 1.65
C ILE A 66 8.38 1.50 2.68
N LYS A 67 8.73 1.65 3.95
CA LYS A 67 7.78 2.01 5.01
C LYS A 67 7.05 3.32 4.70
N THR A 68 7.79 4.33 4.22
CA THR A 68 7.21 5.61 3.78
C THR A 68 6.21 5.42 2.63
N VAL A 69 6.56 4.58 1.66
CA VAL A 69 5.66 4.25 0.53
C VAL A 69 4.39 3.56 1.03
N PHE A 70 4.51 2.61 1.96
CA PHE A 70 3.36 1.91 2.52
C PHE A 70 2.47 2.84 3.35
N ALA A 71 3.05 3.76 4.11
CA ALA A 71 2.27 4.77 4.84
C ALA A 71 1.43 5.61 3.87
N ALA A 72 2.02 6.06 2.77
CA ALA A 72 1.31 6.81 1.74
C ALA A 72 0.23 5.96 1.05
N THR A 73 0.50 4.68 0.81
CA THR A 73 -0.46 3.74 0.22
C THR A 73 -1.68 3.55 1.13
N MET A 74 -1.46 3.40 2.43
CA MET A 74 -2.54 3.26 3.41
C MET A 74 -3.37 4.53 3.50
N ASP A 75 -2.73 5.70 3.51
CA ASP A 75 -3.41 7.00 3.53
C ASP A 75 -4.26 7.19 2.26
N ALA A 76 -3.72 6.85 1.10
CA ALA A 76 -4.44 6.93 -0.17
C ALA A 76 -5.66 6.01 -0.16
N SER A 77 -5.54 4.80 0.39
CA SER A 77 -6.64 3.85 0.51
C SER A 77 -7.76 4.39 1.40
N LEU A 78 -7.41 5.01 2.53
CA LEU A 78 -8.39 5.61 3.44
C LEU A 78 -9.15 6.75 2.78
N SER A 79 -8.49 7.55 1.94
CA SER A 79 -9.11 8.68 1.26
C SER A 79 -10.18 8.26 0.24
N LEU A 80 -10.15 7.02 -0.22
CA LEU A 80 -11.16 6.46 -1.13
C LEU A 80 -12.38 5.90 -0.41
N ILE A 81 -12.30 5.78 0.90
CA ILE A 81 -13.38 5.20 1.72
C ILE A 81 -14.30 6.32 2.19
N HIS A 82 -15.47 6.41 1.57
CA HIS A 82 -16.51 7.37 1.94
C HIS A 82 -17.50 6.67 2.88
N ILE A 83 -17.47 7.09 4.12
CA ILE A 83 -18.31 6.50 5.17
C ILE A 83 -19.33 7.53 5.62
#